data_cd8baa5dd15ec418b33a383e900e3822
#
_entry.id   cd8baa5dd15ec418b33a383e900e3822
#
_cell.length_a   1.000
_cell.length_b   1.000
_cell.length_c   1.000
_cell.angle_alpha   90.00
_cell.angle_beta   90.00
_cell.angle_gamma   90.00
#
_symmetry.space_group_name_H-M   'P 1'
#
loop_
_entity.id
_entity.type
_entity.pdbx_description
1 polymer ?
#
loop_
_entity_poly.entity_id
_entity_poly.type
_entity_poly.pdbx_seq_one_letter_code
_entity_poly.pdbx_strand_id
1 'polypeptide(L)'
;QTVLEQLLIEENSQELAVKGPLKLKIWKGSEAKRVDLSDFTYGVVLNSQTVKHAMVEVEQPALKKIVTIENKTNYLAMEYDPEILYIYSHGYFSPLEREFLKKLQRVIEGKDVEVFHSGDMDYGGIRIFEYIQKHIFPGIKPLQMDVETYEKYEEYAKTISKETMEKLEKVNVPLLEELKEKLLETGKGIEQESFLIEE
;
A
#
# COMPACT_ATOMS: atom_id res chain seq x y z
N GLN A 1 -1.37 28.25 1.59
CA GLN A 1 -2.71 27.68 1.88
C GLN A 1 -3.61 27.90 0.69
N THR A 2 -4.25 26.85 0.20
CA THR A 2 -5.25 26.95 -0.87
C THR A 2 -6.53 27.61 -0.34
N VAL A 3 -7.38 28.13 -1.23
CA VAL A 3 -8.68 28.72 -0.85
C VAL A 3 -9.56 27.71 -0.12
N LEU A 4 -9.50 26.41 -0.51
CA LEU A 4 -10.25 25.34 0.13
C LEU A 4 -9.82 25.07 1.57
N GLU A 5 -8.50 25.10 1.84
CA GLU A 5 -7.98 25.02 3.22
C GLU A 5 -8.43 26.17 4.10
N GLN A 6 -8.52 27.40 3.53
CA GLN A 6 -9.05 28.57 4.25
C GLN A 6 -10.55 28.45 4.58
N LEU A 7 -11.29 27.74 3.74
CA LEU A 7 -12.72 27.48 3.93
C LEU A 7 -12.98 26.20 4.75
N LEU A 8 -11.93 25.51 5.24
CA LEU A 8 -12.01 24.23 5.93
C LEU A 8 -12.69 23.13 5.11
N ILE A 9 -12.61 23.22 3.78
CA ILE A 9 -13.10 22.20 2.84
C ILE A 9 -11.96 21.27 2.49
N GLU A 10 -12.09 19.99 2.80
CA GLU A 10 -11.20 18.94 2.32
C GLU A 10 -11.65 18.50 0.92
N GLU A 11 -10.76 18.58 -0.08
CA GLU A 11 -11.05 18.14 -1.47
C GLU A 11 -11.36 16.66 -1.58
N ASN A 12 -10.76 15.85 -0.69
CA ASN A 12 -11.02 14.43 -0.52
C ASN A 12 -10.83 14.05 0.94
N SER A 13 -11.66 13.15 1.45
CA SER A 13 -11.44 12.52 2.75
C SER A 13 -10.16 11.71 2.68
N GLN A 14 -9.08 12.25 3.24
CA GLN A 14 -7.79 11.57 3.29
C GLN A 14 -7.78 10.66 4.51
N GLU A 15 -8.05 9.38 4.28
CA GLU A 15 -8.19 8.39 5.32
C GLU A 15 -7.22 7.23 5.05
N LEU A 16 -6.45 6.85 6.06
CA LEU A 16 -5.53 5.74 5.97
C LEU A 16 -6.07 4.54 6.75
N ALA A 17 -6.43 3.48 6.04
CA ALA A 17 -6.84 2.23 6.66
C ALA A 17 -5.62 1.35 6.94
N VAL A 18 -5.50 0.88 8.19
CA VAL A 18 -4.40 0.03 8.64
C VAL A 18 -4.92 -1.11 9.53
N LYS A 19 -4.23 -2.25 9.51
CA LYS A 19 -4.50 -3.43 10.34
C LYS A 19 -3.18 -4.07 10.76
N GLY A 20 -2.96 -4.23 12.06
CA GLY A 20 -1.73 -4.86 12.58
C GLY A 20 -1.02 -4.05 13.65
N PRO A 21 0.21 -4.43 14.02
CA PRO A 21 0.95 -3.89 15.16
C PRO A 21 1.55 -2.51 14.84
N LEU A 22 0.74 -1.47 15.02
CA LEU A 22 1.16 -0.07 14.88
C LEU A 22 0.78 0.71 16.13
N LYS A 23 1.71 1.48 16.67
CA LYS A 23 1.46 2.37 17.80
C LYS A 23 1.55 3.83 17.36
N LEU A 24 0.63 4.63 17.85
CA LEU A 24 0.59 6.06 17.59
C LEU A 24 0.77 6.83 18.90
N LYS A 25 1.56 7.89 18.83
CA LYS A 25 1.66 8.90 19.88
C LYS A 25 0.91 10.14 19.43
N ILE A 26 -0.16 10.48 20.17
CA ILE A 26 -1.06 11.59 19.85
C ILE A 26 -1.00 12.60 21.00
N TRP A 27 -0.86 13.87 20.67
CA TRP A 27 -0.77 14.95 21.63
C TRP A 27 -2.14 15.50 22.01
N LYS A 28 -2.40 15.62 23.31
CA LYS A 28 -3.55 16.30 23.87
C LYS A 28 -3.05 17.42 24.79
N GLY A 29 -2.99 18.64 24.26
CA GLY A 29 -2.32 19.74 24.95
C GLY A 29 -0.82 19.47 25.12
N SER A 30 -0.30 19.51 26.35
CA SER A 30 1.09 19.20 26.69
C SER A 30 1.37 17.70 26.94
N GLU A 31 0.32 16.89 27.02
CA GLU A 31 0.43 15.46 27.30
C GLU A 31 0.37 14.64 26.00
N ALA A 32 1.22 13.63 25.92
CA ALA A 32 1.20 12.65 24.83
C ALA A 32 0.53 11.36 25.30
N LYS A 33 -0.45 10.89 24.54
CA LYS A 33 -1.06 9.58 24.73
C LYS A 33 -0.56 8.60 23.67
N ARG A 34 -0.27 7.37 24.10
CA ARG A 34 -0.02 6.25 23.20
C ARG A 34 -1.31 5.50 22.94
N VAL A 35 -1.53 5.17 21.68
CA VAL A 35 -2.65 4.35 21.22
C VAL A 35 -2.04 3.15 20.51
N ASP A 36 -2.39 1.95 20.94
CA ASP A 36 -1.99 0.72 20.29
C ASP A 36 -3.09 0.28 19.32
N LEU A 37 -2.78 0.22 18.05
CA LEU A 37 -3.74 -0.17 17.02
C LEU A 37 -3.90 -1.69 16.90
N SER A 38 -3.02 -2.47 17.53
CA SER A 38 -3.13 -3.94 17.59
C SER A 38 -4.38 -4.42 18.34
N ASP A 39 -4.98 -3.58 19.18
CA ASP A 39 -6.25 -3.86 19.86
C ASP A 39 -7.45 -3.96 18.88
N PHE A 40 -7.28 -3.47 17.64
CA PHE A 40 -8.31 -3.47 16.61
C PHE A 40 -8.05 -4.55 15.56
N THR A 41 -8.43 -5.78 15.85
CA THR A 41 -8.15 -6.96 14.98
C THR A 41 -8.74 -6.85 13.57
N TYR A 42 -9.81 -6.07 13.40
CA TYR A 42 -10.40 -5.79 12.07
C TYR A 42 -9.79 -4.57 11.37
N GLY A 43 -8.80 -3.91 12.01
CA GLY A 43 -8.17 -2.69 11.53
C GLY A 43 -8.90 -1.42 11.93
N VAL A 44 -8.28 -0.30 11.62
CA VAL A 44 -8.81 1.06 11.89
C VAL A 44 -8.65 1.93 10.65
N VAL A 45 -9.50 2.96 10.58
CA VAL A 45 -9.36 4.04 9.60
C VAL A 45 -8.90 5.30 10.34
N LEU A 46 -7.73 5.78 10.01
CA LEU A 46 -7.16 7.00 10.55
C LEU A 46 -7.62 8.18 9.70
N ASN A 47 -8.33 9.13 10.30
CA ASN A 47 -8.75 10.34 9.60
C ASN A 47 -7.56 11.29 9.33
N SER A 48 -7.77 12.28 8.47
CA SER A 48 -6.75 13.24 8.03
C SER A 48 -6.04 13.93 9.20
N GLN A 49 -6.74 14.31 10.26
CA GLN A 49 -6.14 14.98 11.41
C GLN A 49 -5.22 14.06 12.20
N THR A 50 -5.62 12.80 12.39
CA THR A 50 -4.76 11.80 13.04
C THR A 50 -3.53 11.52 12.20
N VAL A 51 -3.67 11.32 10.90
CA VAL A 51 -2.56 11.09 9.96
C VAL A 51 -1.56 12.26 9.98
N LYS A 52 -2.05 13.49 10.03
CA LYS A 52 -1.25 14.73 10.07
C LYS A 52 -0.43 14.85 11.35
N HIS A 53 -1.07 14.64 12.50
CA HIS A 53 -0.52 15.02 13.80
C HIS A 53 0.07 13.88 14.62
N ALA A 54 -0.28 12.62 14.31
CA ALA A 54 0.28 11.48 15.03
C ALA A 54 1.76 11.26 14.71
N MET A 55 2.50 10.83 15.73
CA MET A 55 3.82 10.23 15.56
C MET A 55 3.66 8.72 15.54
N VAL A 56 4.42 8.08 14.65
CA VAL A 56 4.44 6.62 14.51
C VAL A 56 5.46 6.05 15.50
N GLU A 57 5.07 5.03 16.23
CA GLU A 57 5.95 4.19 17.03
C GLU A 57 5.77 2.72 16.61
N VAL A 58 6.85 1.97 16.58
CA VAL A 58 6.86 0.54 16.26
C VAL A 58 7.57 -0.20 17.37
N GLU A 59 6.90 -1.23 17.91
CA GLU A 59 7.51 -2.09 18.93
C GLU A 59 8.33 -3.20 18.26
N GLN A 60 9.55 -3.39 18.73
CA GLN A 60 10.39 -4.50 18.34
C GLN A 60 10.40 -5.55 19.46
N PRO A 61 10.40 -6.86 19.12
CA PRO A 61 10.54 -7.44 17.77
C PRO A 61 9.19 -7.74 17.08
N ALA A 62 8.05 -7.16 17.51
CA ALA A 62 6.73 -7.58 17.07
C ALA A 62 6.51 -7.36 15.55
N LEU A 63 6.77 -6.16 15.02
CA LEU A 63 6.57 -5.91 13.59
C LEU A 63 7.73 -6.47 12.76
N LYS A 64 7.45 -7.38 11.85
CA LYS A 64 8.41 -7.97 10.90
C LYS A 64 8.10 -7.64 9.45
N LYS A 65 6.85 -7.38 9.13
CA LYS A 65 6.43 -7.16 7.76
C LYS A 65 5.42 -6.02 7.64
N ILE A 66 5.56 -5.23 6.60
CA ILE A 66 4.56 -4.25 6.17
C ILE A 66 4.09 -4.66 4.77
N VAL A 67 2.79 -4.72 4.55
CA VAL A 67 2.20 -5.02 3.24
C VAL A 67 1.23 -3.93 2.86
N THR A 68 1.53 -3.20 1.80
CA THR A 68 0.57 -2.28 1.18
C THR A 68 -0.27 -3.05 0.16
N ILE A 69 -1.59 -2.87 0.18
CA ILE A 69 -2.55 -3.62 -0.64
C ILE A 69 -3.40 -2.62 -1.41
N GLU A 70 -3.47 -2.76 -2.72
CA GLU A 70 -4.16 -1.81 -3.60
C GLU A 70 -5.68 -1.99 -3.57
N ASN A 71 -6.14 -3.22 -3.64
CA ASN A 71 -7.56 -3.53 -3.69
C ASN A 71 -8.19 -3.63 -2.30
N LYS A 72 -9.37 -2.99 -2.13
CA LYS A 72 -10.07 -2.94 -0.84
C LYS A 72 -10.54 -4.31 -0.38
N THR A 73 -11.05 -5.14 -1.29
CA THR A 73 -11.56 -6.48 -0.95
C THR A 73 -10.44 -7.37 -0.46
N ASN A 74 -9.28 -7.34 -1.13
CA ASN A 74 -8.08 -8.05 -0.71
C ASN A 74 -7.59 -7.55 0.66
N TYR A 75 -7.54 -6.23 0.89
CA TYR A 75 -7.18 -5.69 2.20
C TYR A 75 -8.12 -6.16 3.32
N LEU A 76 -9.44 -6.17 3.07
CA LEU A 76 -10.42 -6.61 4.06
C LEU A 76 -10.33 -8.11 4.34
N ALA A 77 -9.96 -8.92 3.35
CA ALA A 77 -9.77 -10.36 3.46
C ALA A 77 -8.53 -10.76 4.29
N MET A 78 -7.55 -9.86 4.47
CA MET A 78 -6.38 -10.16 5.31
C MET A 78 -6.82 -10.43 6.74
N GLU A 79 -6.40 -11.55 7.30
CA GLU A 79 -6.55 -11.84 8.71
C GLU A 79 -5.53 -11.04 9.54
N TYR A 80 -5.87 -10.75 10.80
CA TYR A 80 -4.94 -10.08 11.70
C TYR A 80 -3.73 -10.96 11.98
N ASP A 81 -2.54 -10.38 11.87
CA ASP A 81 -1.29 -11.03 12.22
C ASP A 81 -0.48 -10.07 13.15
N PRO A 82 0.01 -10.55 14.31
CA PRO A 82 0.74 -9.72 15.25
C PRO A 82 2.12 -9.26 14.75
N GLU A 83 2.62 -9.82 13.64
CA GLU A 83 3.91 -9.49 13.05
C GLU A 83 3.78 -8.70 11.73
N ILE A 84 2.54 -8.54 11.19
CA ILE A 84 2.30 -7.92 9.89
C ILE A 84 1.42 -6.67 10.02
N LEU A 85 1.89 -5.56 9.46
CA LEU A 85 1.09 -4.35 9.29
C LEU A 85 0.57 -4.28 7.85
N TYR A 86 -0.74 -4.43 7.66
CA TYR A 86 -1.41 -4.23 6.39
C TYR A 86 -1.86 -2.77 6.26
N ILE A 87 -1.66 -2.18 5.08
CA ILE A 87 -2.01 -0.80 4.75
C ILE A 87 -2.77 -0.80 3.43
N TYR A 88 -3.99 -0.28 3.43
CA TYR A 88 -4.77 -0.11 2.20
C TYR A 88 -4.29 1.12 1.45
N SER A 89 -3.81 0.95 0.21
CA SER A 89 -3.25 2.04 -0.58
C SER A 89 -4.26 2.74 -1.48
N HIS A 90 -5.39 2.12 -1.79
CA HIS A 90 -6.43 2.65 -2.69
C HIS A 90 -5.89 3.26 -4.02
N GLY A 91 -4.75 2.78 -4.49
CA GLY A 91 -3.98 3.33 -5.59
C GLY A 91 -2.83 4.23 -5.12
N TYR A 92 -2.77 5.48 -5.59
CA TYR A 92 -1.73 6.43 -5.18
C TYR A 92 -2.04 7.06 -3.83
N PHE A 93 -1.12 6.94 -2.87
CA PHE A 93 -1.22 7.66 -1.60
C PHE A 93 -1.23 9.17 -1.80
N SER A 94 -2.13 9.85 -1.13
CA SER A 94 -2.18 11.30 -1.07
C SER A 94 -0.89 11.89 -0.47
N PRO A 95 -0.61 13.20 -0.65
CA PRO A 95 0.55 13.83 -0.03
C PRO A 95 0.60 13.67 1.50
N LEU A 96 -0.55 13.72 2.18
CA LEU A 96 -0.64 13.57 3.63
C LEU A 96 -0.32 12.15 4.09
N GLU A 97 -0.90 11.14 3.44
CA GLU A 97 -0.63 9.73 3.71
C GLU A 97 0.83 9.39 3.43
N ARG A 98 1.37 9.89 2.32
CA ARG A 98 2.78 9.71 1.98
C ARG A 98 3.72 10.24 3.06
N GLU A 99 3.45 11.44 3.59
CA GLU A 99 4.28 12.01 4.68
C GLU A 99 4.17 11.18 5.98
N PHE A 100 2.99 10.64 6.28
CA PHE A 100 2.81 9.73 7.41
C PHE A 100 3.58 8.42 7.20
N LEU A 101 3.48 7.82 6.02
CA LEU A 101 4.20 6.58 5.69
C LEU A 101 5.72 6.78 5.64
N LYS A 102 6.20 7.97 5.27
CA LYS A 102 7.62 8.32 5.42
C LYS A 102 8.07 8.38 6.88
N LYS A 103 7.20 8.80 7.81
CA LYS A 103 7.53 8.70 9.25
C LYS A 103 7.66 7.23 9.65
N LEU A 104 6.76 6.35 9.17
CA LEU A 104 6.84 4.91 9.40
C LEU A 104 8.15 4.35 8.83
N GLN A 105 8.52 4.69 7.59
CA GLN A 105 9.77 4.27 6.96
C GLN A 105 11.00 4.64 7.82
N ARG A 106 11.06 5.87 8.34
CA ARG A 106 12.16 6.30 9.22
C ARG A 106 12.22 5.50 10.52
N VAL A 107 11.07 5.13 11.06
CA VAL A 107 11.00 4.36 12.32
C VAL A 107 11.45 2.92 12.12
N ILE A 108 11.25 2.33 10.95
CA ILE A 108 11.68 0.96 10.63
C ILE A 108 13.09 0.89 10.04
N GLU A 109 13.69 2.02 9.67
CA GLU A 109 15.02 2.07 9.10
C GLU A 109 16.06 1.43 10.03
N GLY A 110 16.85 0.50 9.50
CA GLY A 110 17.84 -0.26 10.27
C GLY A 110 17.26 -1.36 11.18
N LYS A 111 15.95 -1.62 11.10
CA LYS A 111 15.29 -2.74 11.77
C LYS A 111 15.04 -3.88 10.80
N ASP A 112 14.88 -5.09 11.34
CA ASP A 112 14.52 -6.29 10.56
C ASP A 112 13.02 -6.28 10.25
N VAL A 113 12.62 -5.37 9.33
CA VAL A 113 11.25 -5.21 8.85
C VAL A 113 11.28 -5.18 7.33
N GLU A 114 10.62 -6.16 6.71
CA GLU A 114 10.46 -6.19 5.25
C GLU A 114 9.19 -5.45 4.82
N VAL A 115 9.25 -4.79 3.67
CA VAL A 115 8.11 -4.05 3.10
C VAL A 115 7.74 -4.64 1.76
N PHE A 116 6.44 -4.90 1.57
CA PHE A 116 5.87 -5.47 0.35
C PHE A 116 4.71 -4.64 -0.17
N HIS A 117 4.45 -4.77 -1.46
CA HIS A 117 3.24 -4.27 -2.11
C HIS A 117 2.58 -5.37 -2.92
N SER A 118 1.26 -5.47 -2.80
CA SER A 118 0.41 -6.31 -3.64
C SER A 118 -0.65 -5.44 -4.30
N GLY A 119 -0.77 -5.55 -5.61
CA GLY A 119 -1.69 -4.75 -6.43
C GLY A 119 -2.08 -5.49 -7.71
N ASP A 120 -2.76 -4.76 -8.59
CA ASP A 120 -3.16 -5.27 -9.89
C ASP A 120 -1.93 -5.62 -10.75
N MET A 121 -2.03 -6.70 -11.50
CA MET A 121 -1.01 -7.04 -12.49
C MET A 121 -1.35 -6.40 -13.84
N ASP A 122 -1.20 -5.09 -13.88
CA ASP A 122 -1.41 -4.26 -15.07
C ASP A 122 -0.48 -3.03 -15.07
N TYR A 123 -0.66 -2.14 -16.04
CA TYR A 123 0.09 -0.88 -16.12
C TYR A 123 -0.12 -0.01 -14.87
N GLY A 124 -1.35 0.06 -14.34
CA GLY A 124 -1.71 0.86 -13.17
C GLY A 124 -0.97 0.39 -11.93
N GLY A 125 -1.09 -0.91 -11.62
CA GLY A 125 -0.45 -1.52 -10.46
C GLY A 125 1.08 -1.44 -10.48
N ILE A 126 1.71 -1.63 -11.67
CA ILE A 126 3.16 -1.42 -11.82
C ILE A 126 3.55 0.04 -11.53
N ARG A 127 2.77 1.02 -11.96
CA ARG A 127 3.02 2.44 -11.70
C ARG A 127 2.81 2.82 -10.25
N ILE A 128 1.85 2.20 -9.58
CA ILE A 128 1.60 2.40 -8.13
C ILE A 128 2.77 1.81 -7.34
N PHE A 129 3.23 0.60 -7.68
CA PHE A 129 4.41 0.01 -7.07
C PHE A 129 5.63 0.93 -7.21
N GLU A 130 5.91 1.41 -8.43
CA GLU A 130 7.02 2.32 -8.71
C GLU A 130 6.92 3.61 -7.87
N TYR A 131 5.72 4.18 -7.77
CA TYR A 131 5.46 5.38 -6.96
C TYR A 131 5.77 5.13 -5.49
N ILE A 132 5.29 4.02 -4.92
CA ILE A 132 5.53 3.68 -3.51
C ILE A 132 7.02 3.47 -3.27
N GLN A 133 7.71 2.75 -4.16
CA GLN A 133 9.14 2.54 -4.09
C GLN A 133 9.94 3.84 -4.11
N LYS A 134 9.65 4.72 -5.06
CA LYS A 134 10.39 5.98 -5.22
C LYS A 134 10.13 7.00 -4.12
N HIS A 135 8.93 7.03 -3.58
CA HIS A 135 8.50 8.15 -2.74
C HIS A 135 8.25 7.81 -1.27
N ILE A 136 8.17 6.52 -0.91
CA ILE A 136 7.78 6.10 0.45
C ILE A 136 8.74 5.05 1.00
N PHE A 137 8.80 3.86 0.37
CA PHE A 137 9.55 2.71 0.84
C PHE A 137 10.58 2.25 -0.21
N PRO A 138 11.82 2.78 -0.20
CA PRO A 138 12.83 2.44 -1.23
C PRO A 138 13.17 0.94 -1.32
N GLY A 139 13.02 0.21 -0.21
CA GLY A 139 13.28 -1.23 -0.12
C GLY A 139 12.07 -2.12 -0.34
N ILE A 140 10.95 -1.59 -0.86
CA ILE A 140 9.73 -2.37 -1.09
C ILE A 140 9.92 -3.44 -2.15
N LYS A 141 9.34 -4.62 -1.92
CA LYS A 141 9.35 -5.76 -2.82
C LYS A 141 7.94 -6.05 -3.35
N PRO A 142 7.79 -6.58 -4.56
CA PRO A 142 6.49 -7.05 -5.03
C PRO A 142 6.04 -8.31 -4.23
N LEU A 143 4.75 -8.43 -4.01
CA LEU A 143 4.09 -9.60 -3.41
C LEU A 143 2.93 -10.01 -4.31
N GLN A 144 2.96 -11.23 -4.82
CA GLN A 144 1.95 -11.73 -5.78
C GLN A 144 1.85 -10.86 -7.07
N MET A 145 2.91 -10.13 -7.39
CA MET A 145 3.04 -9.39 -8.64
C MET A 145 4.21 -9.99 -9.44
N ASP A 146 4.07 -11.26 -9.84
CA ASP A 146 5.07 -12.06 -10.52
C ASP A 146 4.44 -12.99 -11.56
N VAL A 147 5.28 -13.64 -12.37
CA VAL A 147 4.83 -14.52 -13.46
C VAL A 147 4.12 -15.75 -12.92
N GLU A 148 4.57 -16.33 -11.80
CA GLU A 148 3.93 -17.52 -11.20
C GLU A 148 2.49 -17.21 -10.76
N THR A 149 2.28 -16.09 -10.08
CA THR A 149 0.95 -15.61 -9.71
C THR A 149 0.11 -15.30 -10.95
N TYR A 150 0.71 -14.66 -11.97
CA TYR A 150 0.00 -14.39 -13.23
C TYR A 150 -0.51 -15.69 -13.87
N GLU A 151 0.33 -16.71 -14.02
CA GLU A 151 -0.02 -17.99 -14.63
C GLU A 151 -1.12 -18.74 -13.85
N LYS A 152 -1.07 -18.65 -12.52
CA LYS A 152 -2.10 -19.22 -11.65
C LYS A 152 -3.49 -18.62 -11.91
N TYR A 153 -3.57 -17.32 -12.20
CA TYR A 153 -4.84 -16.60 -12.37
C TYR A 153 -5.07 -16.14 -13.81
N GLU A 154 -4.36 -16.70 -14.79
CA GLU A 154 -4.43 -16.28 -16.21
C GLU A 154 -5.83 -16.40 -16.81
N GLU A 155 -6.65 -17.32 -16.34
CA GLU A 155 -8.05 -17.48 -16.81
C GLU A 155 -8.91 -16.23 -16.52
N TYR A 156 -8.58 -15.43 -15.50
CA TYR A 156 -9.27 -14.19 -15.14
C TYR A 156 -8.68 -12.95 -15.83
N ALA A 157 -7.64 -13.15 -16.65
CA ALA A 157 -6.94 -12.03 -17.28
C ALA A 157 -7.79 -11.31 -18.31
N LYS A 158 -7.81 -9.97 -18.27
CA LYS A 158 -8.55 -9.08 -19.13
C LYS A 158 -7.63 -8.41 -20.16
N THR A 159 -8.14 -8.21 -21.37
CA THR A 159 -7.37 -7.57 -22.44
C THR A 159 -6.98 -6.14 -22.07
N ILE A 160 -5.70 -5.82 -22.24
CA ILE A 160 -5.15 -4.48 -22.09
C ILE A 160 -5.35 -3.71 -23.41
N SER A 161 -5.73 -2.44 -23.34
CA SER A 161 -5.87 -1.60 -24.53
C SER A 161 -4.53 -1.34 -25.20
N LYS A 162 -4.55 -1.13 -26.53
CA LYS A 162 -3.33 -0.82 -27.30
C LYS A 162 -2.59 0.40 -26.74
N GLU A 163 -3.32 1.45 -26.37
CA GLU A 163 -2.74 2.66 -25.78
C GLU A 163 -2.03 2.37 -24.45
N THR A 164 -2.62 1.51 -23.63
CA THR A 164 -2.01 1.09 -22.33
C THR A 164 -0.78 0.20 -22.55
N MET A 165 -0.81 -0.67 -23.58
CA MET A 165 0.36 -1.47 -23.98
C MET A 165 1.54 -0.57 -24.38
N GLU A 166 1.31 0.45 -25.21
CA GLU A 166 2.34 1.42 -25.62
C GLU A 166 2.92 2.22 -24.43
N LYS A 167 2.13 2.42 -23.38
CA LYS A 167 2.60 3.02 -22.11
C LYS A 167 3.43 2.02 -21.29
N LEU A 168 2.97 0.76 -21.22
CA LEU A 168 3.64 -0.32 -20.49
C LEU A 168 5.04 -0.60 -21.03
N GLU A 169 5.24 -0.59 -22.35
CA GLU A 169 6.55 -0.75 -23.00
C GLU A 169 7.60 0.26 -22.47
N LYS A 170 7.16 1.47 -22.09
CA LYS A 170 8.05 2.56 -21.64
C LYS A 170 8.35 2.52 -20.14
N VAL A 171 7.68 1.66 -19.40
CA VAL A 171 7.89 1.52 -17.95
C VAL A 171 9.19 0.77 -17.68
N ASN A 172 9.97 1.27 -16.74
CA ASN A 172 11.22 0.65 -16.31
C ASN A 172 11.21 0.47 -14.79
N VAL A 173 10.76 -0.70 -14.33
CA VAL A 173 10.73 -1.14 -12.93
C VAL A 173 11.42 -2.49 -12.83
N PRO A 174 12.72 -2.53 -12.52
CA PRO A 174 13.52 -3.76 -12.59
C PRO A 174 12.95 -4.93 -11.78
N LEU A 175 12.30 -4.65 -10.63
CA LEU A 175 11.68 -5.69 -9.80
C LEU A 175 10.42 -6.32 -10.41
N LEU A 176 9.83 -5.70 -11.43
CA LEU A 176 8.63 -6.16 -12.12
C LEU A 176 8.86 -6.37 -13.63
N GLU A 177 10.13 -6.47 -14.06
CA GLU A 177 10.46 -6.59 -15.48
C GLU A 177 9.90 -7.88 -16.09
N GLU A 178 10.04 -9.03 -15.41
CA GLU A 178 9.52 -10.32 -15.89
C GLU A 178 7.98 -10.29 -15.98
N LEU A 179 7.29 -9.71 -14.99
CA LEU A 179 5.85 -9.52 -15.06
C LEU A 179 5.47 -8.60 -16.24
N LYS A 180 6.16 -7.48 -16.41
CA LYS A 180 5.92 -6.55 -17.53
C LYS A 180 6.05 -7.27 -18.89
N GLU A 181 7.09 -8.07 -19.07
CA GLU A 181 7.30 -8.85 -20.29
C GLU A 181 6.13 -9.82 -20.52
N LYS A 182 5.67 -10.51 -19.48
CA LYS A 182 4.50 -11.41 -19.55
C LYS A 182 3.21 -10.66 -19.95
N LEU A 183 2.97 -9.48 -19.39
CA LEU A 183 1.82 -8.64 -19.74
C LEU A 183 1.88 -8.17 -21.20
N LEU A 184 3.09 -7.82 -21.70
CA LEU A 184 3.31 -7.41 -23.08
C LEU A 184 3.11 -8.59 -24.05
N GLU A 185 3.58 -9.78 -23.70
CA GLU A 185 3.44 -11.01 -24.49
C GLU A 185 1.97 -11.41 -24.65
N THR A 186 1.23 -11.43 -23.54
CA THR A 186 -0.17 -11.90 -23.51
C THR A 186 -1.18 -10.83 -23.95
N GLY A 187 -0.81 -9.55 -23.81
CA GLY A 187 -1.74 -8.43 -24.01
C GLY A 187 -2.84 -8.38 -22.96
N LYS A 188 -2.67 -9.02 -21.81
CA LYS A 188 -3.68 -9.13 -20.77
C LYS A 188 -3.12 -8.77 -19.39
N GLY A 189 -3.97 -8.22 -18.53
CA GLY A 189 -3.67 -7.93 -17.11
C GLY A 189 -4.65 -8.62 -16.19
N ILE A 190 -4.33 -8.69 -14.90
CA ILE A 190 -5.14 -9.36 -13.87
C ILE A 190 -5.42 -8.39 -12.74
N GLU A 191 -6.70 -8.23 -12.39
CA GLU A 191 -7.15 -7.49 -11.22
C GLU A 191 -6.83 -8.26 -9.93
N GLN A 192 -6.35 -7.60 -8.90
CA GLN A 192 -5.96 -8.22 -7.64
C GLN A 192 -7.11 -9.01 -6.97
N GLU A 193 -8.37 -8.63 -7.20
CA GLU A 193 -9.55 -9.34 -6.70
C GLU A 193 -9.58 -10.82 -7.11
N SER A 194 -8.99 -11.15 -8.27
CA SER A 194 -8.92 -12.54 -8.75
C SER A 194 -8.15 -13.45 -7.80
N PHE A 195 -7.24 -12.90 -6.97
CA PHE A 195 -6.45 -13.70 -6.01
C PHE A 195 -7.29 -14.25 -4.83
N LEU A 196 -8.53 -13.79 -4.68
CA LEU A 196 -9.47 -14.28 -3.67
C LEU A 196 -10.38 -15.41 -4.18
N ILE A 197 -10.27 -15.77 -5.45
CA ILE A 197 -11.04 -16.87 -6.03
C ILE A 197 -10.32 -18.17 -5.63
N GLU A 198 -10.94 -18.93 -4.73
CA GLU A 198 -10.49 -20.28 -4.37
C GLU A 198 -10.88 -21.25 -5.50
N GLU A 199 -9.99 -22.20 -5.83
CA GLU A 199 -10.25 -23.30 -6.74
C GLU A 199 -11.24 -24.33 -6.14
#